data_c3c71357992bb24af338f18559dcb489
#
_entry.id   c3c71357992bb24af338f18559dcb489
#
_cell.length_a   1.000
_cell.length_b   1.000
_cell.length_c   1.000
_cell.angle_alpha   90.00
_cell.angle_beta   90.00
_cell.angle_gamma   90.00
#
_symmetry.space_group_name_H-M   'P 1'
#
loop_
_entity.id
_entity.type
_entity.pdbx_description
1 polymer ?
#
loop_
_entity_poly.entity_id
_entity_poly.type
_entity_poly.pdbx_seq_one_letter_code
_entity_poly.pdbx_strand_id
1 'polypeptide(L)'
;GGLLSAIGIAGMDRVTRFNVIAMSGKAVEACGDVDTMILDKTGTITYGNRLAADFYPVGGASKEELIRCAVLTSLRDGTPEGKSTVELGRKLGCQVEDDPKSSFIEFSAQTRMSGVDLPDGTIIRKGAADAIEKYVTAQGGKIPAELRKRVDEVSSLGGTPLTVCEGSRILGVIYLKDTVKPGMVERFERLR
;
A
#
# COMPACT_ATOMS: atom_id res chain seq x y z
N GLY A 1 -43.58 24.30 -4.32
CA GLY A 1 -42.76 23.06 -4.18
C GLY A 1 -41.98 22.71 -5.45
N GLY A 2 -42.54 22.91 -6.62
CA GLY A 2 -41.92 22.46 -7.89
C GLY A 2 -40.62 23.17 -8.29
N LEU A 3 -40.48 24.45 -8.00
CA LEU A 3 -39.28 25.21 -8.37
C LEU A 3 -38.01 24.78 -7.60
N LEU A 4 -38.14 24.54 -6.31
CA LEU A 4 -37.03 24.03 -5.48
C LEU A 4 -36.56 22.66 -5.94
N SER A 5 -37.49 21.77 -6.32
CA SER A 5 -37.15 20.45 -6.85
C SER A 5 -36.44 20.56 -8.21
N ALA A 6 -36.88 21.44 -9.08
CA ALA A 6 -36.26 21.66 -10.38
C ALA A 6 -34.85 22.24 -10.28
N ILE A 7 -34.60 23.18 -9.33
CA ILE A 7 -33.27 23.72 -9.04
C ILE A 7 -32.34 22.63 -8.49
N GLY A 8 -32.84 21.78 -7.58
CA GLY A 8 -32.09 20.65 -7.04
C GLY A 8 -31.65 19.66 -8.12
N ILE A 9 -32.56 19.30 -9.04
CA ILE A 9 -32.26 18.39 -10.17
C ILE A 9 -31.24 19.03 -11.10
N ALA A 10 -31.39 20.30 -11.45
CA ALA A 10 -30.44 21.02 -12.31
C ALA A 10 -29.05 21.12 -11.66
N GLY A 11 -29.00 21.32 -10.32
CA GLY A 11 -27.74 21.29 -9.57
C GLY A 11 -27.04 19.94 -9.62
N MET A 12 -27.81 18.86 -9.44
CA MET A 12 -27.28 17.49 -9.53
C MET A 12 -26.73 17.20 -10.95
N ASP A 13 -27.44 17.58 -12.01
CA ASP A 13 -26.98 17.41 -13.40
C ASP A 13 -25.66 18.17 -13.65
N ARG A 14 -25.55 19.40 -13.14
CA ARG A 14 -24.32 20.19 -13.31
C ARG A 14 -23.11 19.55 -12.63
N VAL A 15 -23.24 19.05 -11.39
CA VAL A 15 -22.10 18.44 -10.68
C VAL A 15 -21.71 17.09 -11.29
N THR A 16 -22.64 16.36 -11.90
CA THR A 16 -22.37 15.11 -12.64
C THR A 16 -21.37 15.33 -13.78
N ARG A 17 -21.41 16.50 -14.44
CA ARG A 17 -20.43 16.86 -15.49
C ARG A 17 -19.00 17.00 -14.98
N PHE A 18 -18.83 17.13 -13.68
CA PHE A 18 -17.52 17.15 -13.01
C PHE A 18 -17.18 15.81 -12.33
N ASN A 19 -17.83 14.72 -12.74
CA ASN A 19 -17.67 13.38 -12.17
C ASN A 19 -18.04 13.30 -10.67
N VAL A 20 -18.97 14.14 -10.23
CA VAL A 20 -19.51 14.12 -8.87
C VAL A 20 -20.90 13.50 -8.88
N ILE A 21 -21.11 12.47 -8.07
CA ILE A 21 -22.42 11.85 -7.87
C ILE A 21 -23.03 12.46 -6.61
N ALA A 22 -24.11 13.23 -6.78
CA ALA A 22 -24.85 13.80 -5.67
C ALA A 22 -26.02 12.89 -5.28
N MET A 23 -26.16 12.63 -3.99
CA MET A 23 -27.27 11.81 -3.45
C MET A 23 -28.62 12.56 -3.43
N SER A 24 -28.59 13.89 -3.38
CA SER A 24 -29.79 14.72 -3.42
C SER A 24 -29.45 16.17 -3.78
N GLY A 25 -30.44 16.94 -4.25
CA GLY A 25 -30.29 18.38 -4.50
C GLY A 25 -29.90 19.15 -3.23
N LYS A 26 -30.42 18.74 -2.06
CA LYS A 26 -30.04 19.32 -0.76
C LYS A 26 -28.56 19.11 -0.41
N ALA A 27 -27.99 17.96 -0.79
CA ALA A 27 -26.56 17.72 -0.57
C ALA A 27 -25.69 18.65 -1.44
N VAL A 28 -26.11 18.95 -2.68
CA VAL A 28 -25.41 19.92 -3.54
C VAL A 28 -25.46 21.33 -2.96
N GLU A 29 -26.61 21.74 -2.44
CA GLU A 29 -26.81 23.04 -1.79
C GLU A 29 -25.92 23.16 -0.53
N ALA A 30 -25.97 22.13 0.33
CA ALA A 30 -25.18 22.10 1.57
C ALA A 30 -23.67 22.17 1.34
N CYS A 31 -23.16 21.64 0.20
CA CYS A 31 -21.73 21.75 -0.12
C CYS A 31 -21.24 23.20 -0.32
N GLY A 32 -22.16 24.14 -0.63
CA GLY A 32 -21.83 25.55 -0.76
C GLY A 32 -21.62 26.28 0.58
N ASP A 33 -22.12 25.70 1.69
CA ASP A 33 -22.12 26.30 3.02
C ASP A 33 -21.16 25.60 3.99
N VAL A 34 -20.20 24.82 3.47
CA VAL A 34 -19.25 24.05 4.29
C VAL A 34 -18.07 24.93 4.72
N ASP A 35 -17.87 25.05 6.02
CA ASP A 35 -16.72 25.76 6.62
C ASP A 35 -15.52 24.82 6.90
N THR A 36 -15.80 23.52 7.04
CA THR A 36 -14.77 22.53 7.36
C THR A 36 -14.88 21.32 6.45
N MET A 37 -13.78 20.94 5.81
CA MET A 37 -13.71 19.77 4.95
C MET A 37 -12.72 18.74 5.51
N ILE A 38 -13.16 17.50 5.65
CA ILE A 38 -12.31 16.36 5.99
C ILE A 38 -11.99 15.60 4.71
N LEU A 39 -10.71 15.50 4.38
CA LEU A 39 -10.24 14.84 3.17
C LEU A 39 -9.54 13.53 3.52
N ASP A 40 -9.97 12.43 2.87
CA ASP A 40 -9.22 11.18 2.92
C ASP A 40 -7.89 11.32 2.15
N LYS A 41 -6.84 10.68 2.65
CA LYS A 41 -5.52 10.68 2.00
C LYS A 41 -5.50 9.76 0.79
N THR A 42 -5.83 8.49 1.02
CA THR A 42 -5.63 7.43 0.03
C THR A 42 -6.68 7.46 -1.07
N GLY A 43 -6.26 7.64 -2.32
CA GLY A 43 -7.15 7.74 -3.47
C GLY A 43 -7.77 9.14 -3.68
N THR A 44 -7.79 10.02 -2.67
CA THR A 44 -8.28 11.39 -2.75
C THR A 44 -7.13 12.37 -2.97
N ILE A 45 -6.23 12.53 -1.99
CA ILE A 45 -5.01 13.36 -2.09
C ILE A 45 -3.95 12.64 -2.92
N THR A 46 -3.86 11.34 -2.76
CA THR A 46 -2.92 10.46 -3.46
C THR A 46 -3.63 9.63 -4.52
N TYR A 47 -2.87 8.95 -5.36
CA TYR A 47 -3.42 8.01 -6.34
C TYR A 47 -3.98 6.73 -5.72
N GLY A 48 -3.63 6.43 -4.46
CA GLY A 48 -3.93 5.15 -3.83
C GLY A 48 -3.04 4.00 -4.30
N ASN A 49 -2.07 4.28 -5.14
CA ASN A 49 -1.09 3.32 -5.63
C ASN A 49 0.15 3.37 -4.73
N ARG A 50 0.30 2.35 -3.90
CA ARG A 50 1.47 2.21 -3.04
C ARG A 50 2.58 1.57 -3.84
N LEU A 51 3.61 2.33 -4.18
CA LEU A 51 4.72 1.88 -5.00
C LEU A 51 5.97 1.68 -4.13
N ALA A 52 6.72 0.62 -4.40
CA ALA A 52 7.98 0.35 -3.71
C ALA A 52 8.99 1.49 -3.97
N ALA A 53 9.49 2.07 -2.86
CA ALA A 53 10.43 3.19 -2.89
C ALA A 53 11.82 2.80 -2.38
N ASP A 54 11.90 1.91 -1.38
CA ASP A 54 13.18 1.42 -0.84
C ASP A 54 12.99 0.12 -0.04
N PHE A 55 14.12 -0.49 0.35
CA PHE A 55 14.21 -1.70 1.15
C PHE A 55 15.12 -1.45 2.36
N TYR A 56 14.63 -1.74 3.56
CA TYR A 56 15.32 -1.56 4.83
C TYR A 56 15.60 -2.91 5.50
N PRO A 57 16.81 -3.45 5.40
CA PRO A 57 17.16 -4.72 6.06
C PRO A 57 17.22 -4.56 7.57
N VAL A 58 16.94 -5.64 8.30
CA VAL A 58 17.03 -5.75 9.77
C VAL A 58 17.63 -7.10 10.18
N GLY A 59 18.00 -7.23 11.43
CA GLY A 59 18.44 -8.51 12.01
C GLY A 59 19.69 -9.12 11.35
N GLY A 60 20.58 -8.28 10.82
CA GLY A 60 21.78 -8.74 10.13
C GLY A 60 21.56 -9.32 8.72
N ALA A 61 20.36 -9.22 8.17
CA ALA A 61 20.12 -9.55 6.77
C ALA A 61 20.80 -8.53 5.85
N SER A 62 21.29 -8.99 4.70
CA SER A 62 21.78 -8.07 3.67
C SER A 62 20.63 -7.43 2.89
N LYS A 63 20.89 -6.30 2.25
CA LYS A 63 19.91 -5.64 1.39
C LYS A 63 19.56 -6.53 0.19
N GLU A 64 20.52 -7.27 -0.33
CA GLU A 64 20.38 -8.21 -1.44
C GLU A 64 19.46 -9.39 -1.06
N GLU A 65 19.62 -9.98 0.14
CA GLU A 65 18.73 -11.03 0.63
C GLU A 65 17.29 -10.53 0.72
N LEU A 66 17.09 -9.36 1.32
CA LEU A 66 15.76 -8.74 1.44
C LEU A 66 15.13 -8.49 0.07
N ILE A 67 15.87 -7.89 -0.87
CA ILE A 67 15.39 -7.60 -2.21
C ILE A 67 15.01 -8.90 -2.93
N ARG A 68 15.86 -9.93 -2.86
CA ARG A 68 15.60 -11.25 -3.47
C ARG A 68 14.28 -11.83 -2.97
N CYS A 69 14.07 -11.88 -1.67
CA CYS A 69 12.85 -12.41 -1.07
C CYS A 69 11.62 -11.57 -1.36
N ALA A 70 11.75 -10.23 -1.34
CA ALA A 70 10.68 -9.31 -1.70
C ALA A 70 10.25 -9.48 -3.16
N VAL A 71 11.20 -9.63 -4.09
CA VAL A 71 10.91 -9.87 -5.51
C VAL A 71 10.25 -11.23 -5.70
N LEU A 72 10.79 -12.31 -5.12
CA LEU A 72 10.23 -13.66 -5.23
C LEU A 72 8.76 -13.72 -4.78
N THR A 73 8.41 -13.05 -3.68
CA THR A 73 7.02 -12.99 -3.19
C THR A 73 6.10 -12.13 -4.05
N SER A 74 6.65 -11.38 -5.01
CA SER A 74 5.92 -10.40 -5.81
C SER A 74 5.82 -10.75 -7.29
N LEU A 75 6.52 -11.80 -7.77
CA LEU A 75 6.58 -12.16 -9.19
C LEU A 75 5.20 -12.43 -9.81
N ARG A 76 4.29 -13.06 -9.07
CA ARG A 76 2.90 -13.32 -9.51
C ARG A 76 1.87 -12.39 -8.85
N ASP A 77 2.33 -11.40 -8.08
CA ASP A 77 1.47 -10.40 -7.46
C ASP A 77 1.07 -9.34 -8.50
N GLY A 78 -0.18 -9.41 -8.98
CA GLY A 78 -0.70 -8.50 -10.00
C GLY A 78 -1.00 -7.08 -9.50
N THR A 79 -0.87 -6.82 -8.21
CA THR A 79 -1.13 -5.50 -7.60
C THR A 79 -0.07 -4.47 -8.00
N PRO A 80 -0.38 -3.16 -7.95
CA PRO A 80 0.62 -2.11 -8.15
C PRO A 80 1.81 -2.23 -7.20
N GLU A 81 1.57 -2.62 -5.95
CA GLU A 81 2.59 -2.87 -4.93
C GLU A 81 3.55 -3.99 -5.35
N GLY A 82 3.01 -5.13 -5.79
CA GLY A 82 3.81 -6.27 -6.24
C GLY A 82 4.64 -5.94 -7.47
N LYS A 83 4.01 -5.36 -8.49
CA LYS A 83 4.71 -4.95 -9.73
C LYS A 83 5.82 -3.97 -9.48
N SER A 84 5.59 -2.94 -8.66
CA SER A 84 6.61 -1.94 -8.32
C SER A 84 7.76 -2.53 -7.49
N THR A 85 7.47 -3.51 -6.62
CA THR A 85 8.50 -4.23 -5.85
C THR A 85 9.45 -4.99 -6.79
N VAL A 86 8.90 -5.71 -7.77
CA VAL A 86 9.70 -6.41 -8.79
C VAL A 86 10.52 -5.41 -9.63
N GLU A 87 9.88 -4.34 -10.08
CA GLU A 87 10.56 -3.31 -10.88
C GLU A 87 11.72 -2.66 -10.13
N LEU A 88 11.50 -2.26 -8.88
CA LEU A 88 12.54 -1.67 -8.05
C LEU A 88 13.67 -2.67 -7.76
N GLY A 89 13.33 -3.93 -7.45
CA GLY A 89 14.32 -4.97 -7.24
C GLY A 89 15.21 -5.21 -8.47
N ARG A 90 14.61 -5.24 -9.66
CA ARG A 90 15.36 -5.35 -10.93
C ARG A 90 16.28 -4.16 -11.19
N LYS A 91 15.82 -2.93 -10.93
CA LYS A 91 16.66 -1.72 -11.00
C LYS A 91 17.86 -1.78 -10.05
N LEU A 92 17.72 -2.46 -8.92
CA LEU A 92 18.78 -2.67 -7.93
C LEU A 92 19.64 -3.93 -8.23
N GLY A 93 19.47 -4.55 -9.37
CA GLY A 93 20.30 -5.66 -9.82
C GLY A 93 19.78 -7.07 -9.49
N CYS A 94 18.59 -7.20 -8.92
CA CYS A 94 17.99 -8.49 -8.64
C CYS A 94 17.48 -9.15 -9.92
N GLN A 95 17.98 -10.33 -10.25
CA GLN A 95 17.65 -11.09 -11.47
C GLN A 95 17.04 -12.45 -11.15
N VAL A 96 16.15 -12.50 -10.16
CA VAL A 96 15.41 -13.74 -9.87
C VAL A 96 14.27 -13.92 -10.87
N GLU A 97 14.07 -15.16 -11.27
CA GLU A 97 12.99 -15.56 -12.18
C GLU A 97 11.95 -16.39 -11.44
N ASP A 98 10.77 -16.46 -12.03
CA ASP A 98 9.68 -17.29 -11.53
C ASP A 98 9.98 -18.77 -11.81
N ASP A 99 9.90 -19.60 -10.77
CA ASP A 99 9.95 -21.05 -10.92
C ASP A 99 8.51 -21.59 -11.00
N PRO A 100 8.12 -22.25 -12.11
CA PRO A 100 6.79 -22.80 -12.29
C PRO A 100 6.36 -23.77 -11.19
N LYS A 101 7.31 -24.39 -10.47
CA LYS A 101 7.06 -25.31 -9.36
C LYS A 101 6.83 -24.60 -8.03
N SER A 102 7.00 -23.26 -7.95
CA SER A 102 6.72 -22.49 -6.76
C SER A 102 5.22 -22.35 -6.53
N SER A 103 4.79 -22.44 -5.28
CA SER A 103 3.41 -22.19 -4.85
C SER A 103 3.27 -20.77 -4.34
N PHE A 104 2.44 -19.96 -4.99
CA PHE A 104 2.14 -18.61 -4.54
C PHE A 104 0.96 -18.58 -3.60
N ILE A 105 1.08 -17.79 -2.55
CA ILE A 105 0.02 -17.56 -1.55
C ILE A 105 -0.45 -16.13 -1.73
N GLU A 106 -1.70 -16.00 -2.20
CA GLU A 106 -2.32 -14.70 -2.36
C GLU A 106 -2.59 -14.04 -1.01
N PHE A 107 -2.64 -12.70 -1.02
CA PHE A 107 -2.97 -11.94 0.17
C PHE A 107 -4.40 -12.26 0.63
N SER A 108 -4.56 -12.52 1.92
CA SER A 108 -5.88 -12.63 2.55
C SER A 108 -6.01 -11.62 3.69
N ALA A 109 -7.23 -11.09 3.87
CA ALA A 109 -7.53 -10.18 4.97
C ALA A 109 -7.41 -10.86 6.35
N GLN A 110 -7.55 -12.18 6.41
CA GLN A 110 -7.44 -12.95 7.64
C GLN A 110 -5.99 -13.08 8.10
N THR A 111 -5.09 -13.44 7.19
CA THR A 111 -3.67 -13.63 7.50
C THR A 111 -2.88 -12.32 7.40
N ARG A 112 -3.35 -11.37 6.60
CA ARG A 112 -2.68 -10.10 6.26
C ARG A 112 -1.27 -10.31 5.71
N MET A 113 -1.07 -11.45 5.05
CA MET A 113 0.19 -11.86 4.44
C MET A 113 -0.05 -12.44 3.05
N SER A 114 0.96 -12.35 2.21
CA SER A 114 1.11 -13.09 0.96
C SER A 114 2.51 -13.71 0.91
N GLY A 115 2.79 -14.55 -0.06
CA GLY A 115 4.12 -15.13 -0.13
C GLY A 115 4.33 -16.17 -1.21
N VAL A 116 5.41 -16.91 -1.08
CA VAL A 116 5.78 -17.99 -1.97
C VAL A 116 6.44 -19.13 -1.20
N ASP A 117 6.10 -20.35 -1.57
CA ASP A 117 6.78 -21.56 -1.15
C ASP A 117 7.61 -22.06 -2.34
N LEU A 118 8.92 -22.11 -2.19
CA LEU A 118 9.84 -22.53 -3.23
C LEU A 118 9.99 -24.05 -3.26
N PRO A 119 10.38 -24.66 -4.40
CA PRO A 119 10.51 -26.11 -4.54
C PRO A 119 11.54 -26.74 -3.61
N ASP A 120 12.52 -25.96 -3.15
CA ASP A 120 13.55 -26.40 -2.19
C ASP A 120 13.08 -26.42 -0.73
N GLY A 121 11.82 -26.06 -0.47
CA GLY A 121 11.22 -25.99 0.86
C GLY A 121 11.38 -24.62 1.55
N THR A 122 11.98 -23.65 0.89
CA THR A 122 12.08 -22.28 1.40
C THR A 122 10.71 -21.61 1.40
N ILE A 123 10.30 -21.06 2.52
CA ILE A 123 9.01 -20.37 2.72
C ILE A 123 9.26 -18.89 2.92
N ILE A 124 8.73 -18.05 2.06
CA ILE A 124 8.88 -16.59 2.15
C ILE A 124 7.51 -15.95 2.30
N ARG A 125 7.38 -15.02 3.24
CA ARG A 125 6.15 -14.27 3.49
C ARG A 125 6.44 -12.78 3.52
N LYS A 126 5.47 -11.99 3.02
CA LYS A 126 5.44 -10.53 3.15
C LYS A 126 4.07 -10.09 3.65
N GLY A 127 4.02 -9.05 4.47
CA GLY A 127 2.76 -8.55 4.99
C GLY A 127 2.91 -7.48 6.06
N ALA A 128 1.82 -7.21 6.77
CA ALA A 128 1.81 -6.28 7.88
C ALA A 128 2.76 -6.73 8.98
N ALA A 129 3.47 -5.79 9.63
CA ALA A 129 4.51 -6.11 10.60
C ALA A 129 4.01 -7.01 11.73
N ASP A 130 2.85 -6.68 12.32
CA ASP A 130 2.25 -7.47 13.39
C ASP A 130 1.86 -8.90 12.96
N ALA A 131 1.44 -9.08 11.72
CA ALA A 131 1.12 -10.40 11.18
C ALA A 131 2.38 -11.25 10.98
N ILE A 132 3.44 -10.67 10.41
CA ILE A 132 4.73 -11.34 10.23
C ILE A 132 5.39 -11.63 11.57
N GLU A 133 5.33 -10.70 12.55
CA GLU A 133 5.84 -10.93 13.92
C GLU A 133 5.18 -12.16 14.56
N LYS A 134 3.85 -12.25 14.49
CA LYS A 134 3.11 -13.42 15.00
C LYS A 134 3.50 -14.71 14.28
N TYR A 135 3.59 -14.65 12.95
CA TYR A 135 3.96 -15.80 12.13
C TYR A 135 5.35 -16.33 12.47
N VAL A 136 6.34 -15.44 12.57
CA VAL A 136 7.73 -15.79 12.90
C VAL A 136 7.85 -16.31 14.34
N THR A 137 7.18 -15.67 15.30
CA THR A 137 7.17 -16.10 16.71
C THR A 137 6.54 -17.49 16.87
N ALA A 138 5.47 -17.79 16.15
CA ALA A 138 4.84 -19.11 16.18
C ALA A 138 5.77 -20.23 15.68
N GLN A 139 6.78 -19.91 14.88
CA GLN A 139 7.82 -20.83 14.42
C GLN A 139 9.09 -20.79 15.27
N GLY A 140 9.06 -20.17 16.45
CA GLY A 140 10.20 -20.06 17.35
C GLY A 140 11.26 -19.03 16.92
N GLY A 141 10.96 -18.21 15.91
CA GLY A 141 11.86 -17.14 15.48
C GLY A 141 11.88 -15.96 16.43
N LYS A 142 12.92 -15.13 16.31
CA LYS A 142 13.10 -13.91 17.11
C LYS A 142 12.78 -12.67 16.29
N ILE A 143 12.19 -11.68 16.94
CA ILE A 143 11.92 -10.38 16.33
C ILE A 143 13.15 -9.48 16.48
N PRO A 144 13.75 -8.99 15.38
CA PRO A 144 14.87 -8.06 15.45
C PRO A 144 14.49 -6.76 16.16
N ALA A 145 15.35 -6.27 17.04
CA ALA A 145 15.08 -5.05 17.81
C ALA A 145 14.87 -3.82 16.92
N GLU A 146 15.53 -3.79 15.76
CA GLU A 146 15.45 -2.69 14.80
C GLU A 146 14.14 -2.67 13.98
N LEU A 147 13.38 -3.78 13.96
CA LEU A 147 12.18 -3.89 13.11
C LEU A 147 11.18 -2.78 13.42
N ARG A 148 10.85 -2.58 14.69
CA ARG A 148 9.89 -1.56 15.11
C ARG A 148 10.31 -0.16 14.66
N LYS A 149 11.59 0.16 14.85
CA LYS A 149 12.16 1.44 14.41
C LYS A 149 11.98 1.65 12.89
N ARG A 150 12.26 0.63 12.07
CA ARG A 150 12.10 0.72 10.61
C ARG A 150 10.65 0.86 10.20
N VAL A 151 9.74 0.13 10.84
CA VAL A 151 8.29 0.26 10.61
C VAL A 151 7.80 1.67 10.95
N ASP A 152 8.23 2.23 12.08
CA ASP A 152 7.85 3.56 12.52
C ASP A 152 8.44 4.65 11.60
N GLU A 153 9.69 4.50 11.14
CA GLU A 153 10.31 5.40 10.15
C GLU A 153 9.49 5.47 8.86
N VAL A 154 9.13 4.33 8.28
CA VAL A 154 8.30 4.28 7.06
C VAL A 154 6.94 4.91 7.29
N SER A 155 6.31 4.61 8.41
CA SER A 155 4.99 5.16 8.77
C SER A 155 5.04 6.68 8.97
N SER A 156 6.09 7.19 9.62
CA SER A 156 6.30 8.63 9.84
C SER A 156 6.50 9.40 8.53
N LEU A 157 7.06 8.76 7.51
CA LEU A 157 7.18 9.32 6.16
C LEU A 157 5.86 9.24 5.36
N GLY A 158 4.78 8.78 5.99
CA GLY A 158 3.48 8.59 5.35
C GLY A 158 3.42 7.37 4.42
N GLY A 159 4.42 6.51 4.47
CA GLY A 159 4.48 5.26 3.72
C GLY A 159 3.76 4.10 4.38
N THR A 160 3.69 2.99 3.68
CA THR A 160 3.20 1.71 4.20
C THR A 160 4.37 0.74 4.31
N PRO A 161 4.69 0.25 5.52
CA PRO A 161 5.72 -0.76 5.70
C PRO A 161 5.15 -2.16 5.41
N LEU A 162 5.82 -2.94 4.56
CA LEU A 162 5.59 -4.38 4.44
C LEU A 162 6.81 -5.12 4.96
N THR A 163 6.62 -5.96 5.95
CA THR A 163 7.69 -6.79 6.51
C THR A 163 7.84 -8.08 5.71
N VAL A 164 9.08 -8.49 5.48
CA VAL A 164 9.46 -9.71 4.74
C VAL A 164 10.19 -10.65 5.68
N CYS A 165 9.82 -11.93 5.66
CA CYS A 165 10.52 -13.00 6.37
C CYS A 165 10.77 -14.21 5.45
N GLU A 166 11.84 -14.93 5.75
CA GLU A 166 12.16 -16.24 5.19
C GLU A 166 12.14 -17.26 6.33
N GLY A 167 11.19 -18.19 6.31
CA GLY A 167 10.94 -19.08 7.42
C GLY A 167 10.66 -18.31 8.72
N SER A 168 11.44 -18.59 9.74
CA SER A 168 11.37 -17.94 11.07
C SER A 168 12.26 -16.70 11.23
N ARG A 169 12.88 -16.20 10.14
CA ARG A 169 13.80 -15.07 10.16
C ARG A 169 13.22 -13.86 9.44
N ILE A 170 13.07 -12.74 10.14
CA ILE A 170 12.69 -11.46 9.54
C ILE A 170 13.91 -10.87 8.83
N LEU A 171 13.74 -10.49 7.56
CA LEU A 171 14.80 -9.93 6.73
C LEU A 171 14.77 -8.40 6.68
N GLY A 172 13.60 -7.81 6.73
CA GLY A 172 13.47 -6.36 6.65
C GLY A 172 12.09 -5.87 6.24
N VAL A 173 12.05 -4.62 5.82
CA VAL A 173 10.84 -3.88 5.49
C VAL A 173 10.93 -3.32 4.08
N ILE A 174 9.89 -3.48 3.29
CA ILE A 174 9.67 -2.78 2.02
C ILE A 174 8.97 -1.46 2.35
N TYR A 175 9.54 -0.34 1.93
CA TYR A 175 8.92 0.96 2.00
C TYR A 175 8.03 1.17 0.77
N LEU A 176 6.70 1.15 0.96
CA LEU A 176 5.74 1.52 -0.06
C LEU A 176 5.32 2.98 0.12
N LYS A 177 5.44 3.77 -0.93
CA LYS A 177 5.09 5.19 -0.94
C LYS A 177 3.86 5.42 -1.82
N ASP A 178 2.88 6.12 -1.27
CA ASP A 178 1.71 6.57 -2.02
C ASP A 178 2.00 7.94 -2.64
N THR A 179 1.78 8.08 -3.95
CA THR A 179 2.12 9.29 -4.68
C THR A 179 0.99 10.32 -4.58
N VAL A 180 1.31 11.53 -4.13
CA VAL A 180 0.38 12.67 -4.12
C VAL A 180 0.05 13.07 -5.57
N LYS A 181 -1.23 13.33 -5.84
CA LYS A 181 -1.68 13.81 -7.14
C LYS A 181 -1.08 15.19 -7.44
N PRO A 182 -0.67 15.47 -8.68
CA PRO A 182 -0.14 16.78 -9.04
C PRO A 182 -1.21 17.87 -8.87
N GLY A 183 -0.78 19.10 -8.57
CA GLY A 183 -1.67 20.24 -8.40
C GLY A 183 -2.49 20.25 -7.10
N MET A 184 -2.15 19.40 -6.12
CA MET A 184 -2.88 19.36 -4.85
C MET A 184 -2.63 20.61 -4.00
N VAL A 185 -1.43 21.20 -4.04
CA VAL A 185 -1.11 22.42 -3.29
C VAL A 185 -2.01 23.55 -3.75
N GLU A 186 -2.07 23.80 -5.06
CA GLU A 186 -2.88 24.86 -5.67
C GLU A 186 -4.39 24.63 -5.43
N ARG A 187 -4.82 23.37 -5.35
CA ARG A 187 -6.21 23.05 -5.00
C ARG A 187 -6.53 23.41 -3.57
N PHE A 188 -5.64 23.09 -2.62
CA PHE A 188 -5.82 23.46 -1.23
C PHE A 188 -5.80 24.99 -1.00
N GLU A 189 -4.97 25.72 -1.74
CA GLU A 189 -4.95 27.18 -1.70
C GLU A 189 -6.27 27.81 -2.18
N ARG A 190 -6.95 27.16 -3.15
CA ARG A 190 -8.27 27.62 -3.63
C ARG A 190 -9.42 27.27 -2.70
N LEU A 191 -9.25 26.28 -1.82
CA LEU A 191 -10.26 25.85 -0.87
C LEU A 191 -10.21 26.63 0.46
N ARG A 192 -9.17 27.44 0.66
CA ARG A 192 -9.02 28.37 1.79
C ARG A 192 -9.66 29.72 1.48
#